data_f37ff049564b82265ce6ddde68ddd9a4
#
_entry.id   f37ff049564b82265ce6ddde68ddd9a4
#
_cell.length_a   1.000
_cell.length_b   1.000
_cell.length_c   1.000
_cell.angle_alpha   90.00
_cell.angle_beta   90.00
_cell.angle_gamma   90.00
#
_symmetry.space_group_name_H-M   'P 1'
#
loop_
_entity.id
_entity.type
_entity.pdbx_description
1 polymer ?
#
loop_
_entity_poly.entity_id
_entity_poly.type
_entity_poly.pdbx_seq_one_letter_code
_entity_poly.pdbx_strand_id
1 'polypeptide(L)'
;MKTVLLNISSPDGKIFSGEVNGLVVRGVAGDLAVLAGHVPFITNVVPGKCIIELPDGSVKNGTTEGGLITVGKEDVTYLTAGVTFE
;
A
#
# COMPACT_ATOMS: atom_id res chain seq x y z
N MET A 1 -13.12 -3.73 -13.72
CA MET A 1 -12.72 -3.24 -12.40
C MET A 1 -11.45 -2.41 -12.52
N LYS A 2 -11.40 -1.27 -11.85
CA LYS A 2 -10.22 -0.41 -11.91
C LYS A 2 -9.14 -0.91 -10.96
N THR A 3 -7.90 -0.80 -11.42
CA THR A 3 -6.73 -1.10 -10.58
C THR A 3 -5.90 0.17 -10.41
N VAL A 4 -5.00 0.12 -9.47
CA VAL A 4 -4.03 1.17 -9.23
C VAL A 4 -2.64 0.54 -9.20
N LEU A 5 -1.64 1.25 -9.72
CA LEU A 5 -0.28 0.76 -9.70
C LEU A 5 0.31 1.01 -8.31
N LEU A 6 0.70 -0.05 -7.62
CA LEU A 6 1.28 0.03 -6.29
C LEU A 6 2.78 -0.25 -6.36
N ASN A 7 3.57 0.68 -5.82
CA ASN A 7 5.01 0.51 -5.66
C ASN A 7 5.36 0.63 -4.19
N ILE A 8 5.92 -0.42 -3.62
CA ILE A 8 6.42 -0.43 -2.25
C ILE A 8 7.94 -0.53 -2.31
N SER A 9 8.62 0.44 -1.72
CA SER A 9 10.08 0.50 -1.75
C SER A 9 10.64 0.72 -0.36
N SER A 10 11.85 0.20 -0.14
CA SER A 10 12.63 0.43 1.06
C SER A 10 14.01 0.96 0.64
N PRO A 11 14.86 1.38 1.60
CA PRO A 11 16.23 1.76 1.28
C PRO A 11 17.03 0.64 0.60
N ASP A 12 16.64 -0.61 0.83
CA ASP A 12 17.32 -1.77 0.24
C ASP A 12 16.81 -2.13 -1.14
N GLY A 13 15.75 -1.46 -1.61
CA GLY A 13 15.23 -1.69 -2.95
C GLY A 13 13.72 -1.88 -2.96
N LYS A 14 13.22 -2.33 -4.11
CA LYS A 14 11.80 -2.50 -4.32
C LYS A 14 11.29 -3.76 -3.62
N ILE A 15 10.20 -3.61 -2.85
CA ILE A 15 9.56 -4.73 -2.15
C ILE A 15 8.42 -5.30 -2.99
N PHE A 16 7.64 -4.43 -3.63
CA PHE A 16 6.48 -4.85 -4.43
C PHE A 16 6.25 -3.82 -5.54
N SER A 17 5.85 -4.31 -6.71
CA SER A 17 5.43 -3.44 -7.80
C SER A 17 4.42 -4.18 -8.66
N GLY A 18 3.25 -3.58 -8.86
CA GLY A 18 2.25 -4.20 -9.73
C GLY A 18 0.88 -3.55 -9.57
N GLU A 19 -0.03 -3.96 -10.44
CA GLU A 19 -1.42 -3.51 -10.39
C GLU A 19 -2.15 -4.22 -9.25
N VAL A 20 -2.93 -3.47 -8.49
CA VAL A 20 -3.72 -4.00 -7.38
C VAL A 20 -5.11 -3.39 -7.41
N ASN A 21 -6.07 -4.08 -6.80
CA ASN A 21 -7.41 -3.52 -6.62
C ASN A 21 -7.42 -2.52 -5.46
N GLY A 22 -6.63 -2.77 -4.45
CA GLY A 22 -6.58 -1.91 -3.29
C GLY A 22 -5.51 -2.33 -2.29
N LEU A 23 -5.32 -1.48 -1.29
CA LEU A 23 -4.33 -1.65 -0.24
C LEU A 23 -4.94 -1.18 1.06
N VAL A 24 -4.78 -1.95 2.14
CA VAL A 24 -5.19 -1.54 3.48
C VAL A 24 -3.96 -1.52 4.37
N VAL A 25 -3.72 -0.37 4.98
CA VAL A 25 -2.65 -0.18 5.96
C VAL A 25 -3.21 0.57 7.16
N ARG A 26 -2.44 0.65 8.22
CA ARG A 26 -2.86 1.39 9.40
C ARG A 26 -2.32 2.81 9.35
N GLY A 27 -3.23 3.79 9.29
CA GLY A 27 -2.88 5.20 9.42
C GLY A 27 -2.89 5.63 10.88
N VAL A 28 -2.51 6.90 11.12
CA VAL A 28 -2.47 7.44 12.48
C VAL A 28 -3.85 7.54 13.13
N ALA A 29 -4.90 7.64 12.31
CA ALA A 29 -6.27 7.75 12.79
C ALA A 29 -7.05 6.44 12.68
N GLY A 30 -6.40 5.34 12.31
CA GLY A 30 -7.05 4.05 12.13
C GLY A 30 -6.71 3.44 10.78
N ASP A 31 -7.45 2.40 10.40
CA ASP A 31 -7.21 1.71 9.14
C ASP A 31 -7.47 2.63 7.95
N LEU A 32 -6.60 2.54 6.96
CA LEU A 32 -6.67 3.32 5.74
C LEU A 32 -6.79 2.38 4.56
N ALA A 33 -7.90 2.48 3.83
CA ALA A 33 -8.09 1.70 2.60
C ALA A 33 -7.84 2.61 1.40
N VAL A 34 -6.93 2.19 0.52
CA VAL A 34 -6.60 2.94 -0.69
C VAL A 34 -7.09 2.13 -1.87
N LEU A 35 -8.03 2.70 -2.63
CA LEU A 35 -8.63 2.06 -3.79
C LEU A 35 -8.38 2.90 -5.02
N ALA A 36 -8.53 2.28 -6.20
CA ALA A 36 -8.40 3.01 -7.46
C ALA A 36 -9.41 4.16 -7.52
N GLY A 37 -8.97 5.30 -8.04
CA GLY A 37 -9.82 6.50 -8.14
C GLY A 37 -9.92 7.31 -6.86
N HIS A 38 -9.13 6.99 -5.86
CA HIS A 38 -9.12 7.73 -4.60
C HIS A 38 -8.59 9.15 -4.81
N VAL A 39 -9.04 10.08 -3.96
CA VAL A 39 -8.51 11.45 -3.98
C VAL A 39 -7.02 11.41 -3.62
N PRO A 40 -6.17 12.09 -4.40
CA PRO A 40 -4.73 12.11 -4.09
C PRO A 40 -4.45 12.69 -2.71
N PHE A 41 -3.55 12.04 -1.97
CA PHE A 41 -3.13 12.52 -0.66
C PHE A 41 -1.80 11.87 -0.25
N ILE A 42 -1.21 12.41 0.81
CA ILE A 42 0.02 11.89 1.41
C ILE A 42 -0.24 11.75 2.90
N THR A 43 0.12 10.61 3.48
CA THR A 43 -0.03 10.40 4.91
C THR A 43 1.00 9.42 5.45
N ASN A 44 1.18 9.43 6.76
CA ASN A 44 2.05 8.48 7.44
C ASN A 44 1.32 7.17 7.69
N VAL A 45 2.06 6.08 7.61
CA VAL A 45 1.59 4.74 7.94
C VAL A 45 2.31 4.30 9.21
N VAL A 46 1.56 3.83 10.20
CA VAL A 46 2.15 3.31 11.43
C VAL A 46 2.41 1.81 11.27
N PRO A 47 3.32 1.24 12.09
CA PRO A 47 3.58 -0.21 12.02
C PRO A 47 2.30 -1.01 12.26
N GLY A 48 2.11 -2.07 11.49
CA GLY A 48 0.94 -2.92 11.60
C GLY A 48 0.67 -3.70 10.34
N LYS A 49 -0.59 -4.04 10.12
CA LYS A 49 -0.97 -4.85 8.98
C LYS A 49 -0.81 -4.11 7.65
N CYS A 50 -0.51 -4.88 6.62
CA CYS A 50 -0.45 -4.40 5.24
C CYS A 50 -1.13 -5.45 4.38
N ILE A 51 -2.29 -5.13 3.84
CA ILE A 51 -3.11 -6.08 3.08
C ILE A 51 -3.27 -5.55 1.67
N ILE A 52 -2.90 -6.37 0.69
CA ILE A 52 -2.98 -6.00 -0.72
C ILE A 52 -4.00 -6.92 -1.39
N GLU A 53 -4.99 -6.33 -2.03
CA GLU A 53 -5.93 -7.10 -2.85
C GLU A 53 -5.46 -7.07 -4.30
N LEU A 54 -5.16 -8.25 -4.83
CA LEU A 54 -4.65 -8.41 -6.18
C LEU A 54 -5.79 -8.38 -7.20
N PRO A 55 -5.48 -8.14 -8.50
CA PRO A 55 -6.53 -7.99 -9.51
C PRO A 55 -7.44 -9.20 -9.67
N ASP A 56 -6.96 -10.40 -9.35
CA ASP A 56 -7.75 -11.64 -9.43
C ASP A 56 -8.64 -11.85 -8.21
N GLY A 57 -8.62 -10.91 -7.25
CA GLY A 57 -9.40 -11.00 -6.03
C GLY A 57 -8.68 -11.67 -4.88
N SER A 58 -7.51 -12.26 -5.12
CA SER A 58 -6.74 -12.85 -4.04
C SER A 58 -6.15 -11.76 -3.15
N VAL A 59 -5.78 -12.12 -1.93
CA VAL A 59 -5.31 -11.18 -0.93
C VAL A 59 -3.91 -11.58 -0.47
N LYS A 60 -3.02 -10.61 -0.42
CA LYS A 60 -1.68 -10.79 0.09
C LYS A 60 -1.58 -10.10 1.44
N ASN A 61 -1.37 -10.89 2.49
CA ASN A 61 -1.30 -10.37 3.85
C ASN A 61 0.14 -10.18 4.28
N GLY A 62 0.39 -9.12 5.03
CA GLY A 62 1.72 -8.85 5.54
C GLY A 62 1.70 -7.90 6.71
N THR A 63 2.90 -7.59 7.19
CA THR A 63 3.14 -6.65 8.28
C THR A 63 4.16 -5.63 7.81
N THR A 64 3.86 -4.36 8.04
CA THR A 64 4.75 -3.26 7.64
C THR A 64 5.32 -2.56 8.86
N GLU A 65 6.53 -2.01 8.68
CA GLU A 65 7.19 -1.22 9.71
C GLU A 65 6.73 0.24 9.75
N GLY A 66 5.81 0.60 8.85
CA GLY A 66 5.35 1.97 8.74
C GLY A 66 6.18 2.77 7.75
N GLY A 67 5.74 3.98 7.47
CA GLY A 67 6.43 4.84 6.53
C GLY A 67 5.52 5.92 5.98
N LEU A 68 5.78 6.32 4.74
CA LEU A 68 5.05 7.38 4.07
C LEU A 68 4.38 6.85 2.82
N ILE A 69 3.07 7.05 2.72
CA ILE A 69 2.32 6.65 1.54
C ILE A 69 1.87 7.88 0.76
N THR A 70 2.12 7.86 -0.54
CA THR A 70 1.70 8.91 -1.46
C THR A 70 0.70 8.30 -2.43
N VAL A 71 -0.53 8.80 -2.40
CA VAL A 71 -1.61 8.30 -3.23
C VAL A 71 -1.86 9.29 -4.36
N GLY A 72 -1.68 8.84 -5.60
CA GLY A 72 -2.03 9.60 -6.78
C GLY A 72 -3.32 9.10 -7.39
N LYS A 73 -3.67 9.64 -8.55
CA LYS A 73 -4.90 9.23 -9.25
C LYS A 73 -4.84 7.79 -9.74
N GLU A 74 -3.67 7.37 -10.22
CA GLU A 74 -3.51 6.07 -10.88
C GLU A 74 -2.42 5.23 -10.27
N ASP A 75 -1.65 5.81 -9.34
CA ASP A 75 -0.54 5.11 -8.70
C ASP A 75 -0.46 5.43 -7.23
N VAL A 76 0.15 4.51 -6.50
CA VAL A 76 0.40 4.63 -5.07
C VAL A 76 1.86 4.28 -4.83
N THR A 77 2.57 5.15 -4.13
CA THR A 77 3.95 4.90 -3.75
C THR A 77 4.02 4.83 -2.22
N TYR A 78 4.53 3.72 -1.72
CA TYR A 78 4.70 3.51 -0.29
C TYR A 78 6.18 3.32 0.01
N LEU A 79 6.74 4.26 0.78
CA LEU A 79 8.14 4.21 1.21
C LEU A 79 8.17 3.76 2.66
N THR A 80 8.83 2.64 2.91
CA THR A 80 8.82 2.00 4.22
C THR A 80 10.18 1.40 4.53
N ALA A 81 10.44 1.16 5.82
CA ALA A 81 11.63 0.45 6.24
C ALA A 81 11.55 -1.04 5.90
N GLY A 82 10.34 -1.58 5.80
CA GLY A 82 10.17 -2.97 5.40
C GLY A 82 8.74 -3.44 5.47
N VAL A 83 8.46 -4.48 4.70
CA VAL A 83 7.19 -5.22 4.72
C VAL A 83 7.53 -6.70 4.65
N THR A 84 6.91 -7.48 5.53
CA THR A 84 7.05 -8.93 5.52
C THR A 84 5.70 -9.53 5.14
N PHE A 85 5.66 -10.25 4.03
CA PHE A 85 4.44 -10.93 3.59
C PHE A 85 4.39 -12.35 4.12
N GLU A 86 3.19 -12.78 4.43
CA GLU A 86 2.94 -14.16 4.91
C GLU A 86 2.83 -15.13 3.74
#